data_d46e1f31ddebbfaa587be77071fa92b6
#
_entry.id   d46e1f31ddebbfaa587be77071fa92b6
#
_cell.length_a   1.000
_cell.length_b   1.000
_cell.length_c   1.000
_cell.angle_alpha   90.00
_cell.angle_beta   90.00
_cell.angle_gamma   90.00
#
_symmetry.space_group_name_H-M   'P 1'
#
loop_
_entity.id
_entity.type
_entity.pdbx_description
1 polymer ?
#
loop_
_entity_poly.entity_id
_entity_poly.type
_entity_poly.pdbx_seq_one_letter_code
_entity_poly.pdbx_strand_id
1 'polypeptide(L)'
;TPEPEPNEALVYVLASEMNFNDIWAITGIPVSPFDARDADVQVTGSGGVAMIVRLGSELIAEGRLSVGDVCTVYSGQSELLSPDQGLDPMAADFRIQGYERNDGSHAQFLTVQGPQLHAKLPSLSFEEAGSYGLTLGTIHRALYHTLDIEPNKRLFVEGASTGTGYDCLRSAVSSGLDVVGMVSNAERAARVEAVGGAAVDRKDPQWADAFTPVPDDPAEWANWEAKGAGFVAATKAAAGGSVDYVVSHAGETAFPRSFQTLGEGGVLTFYGASSGYRFTFMGKKGSSSPSEMFTRAGLRAGQSLLIVYGPGAEDGIVDRVAIEAIEVGCQRGAQIAVLVDTVPQREFVNSLGFGAQVKGVVSLEEIERRLGDDYDPPGPFAQMPNPFTESQAFKEAVRLFSDRTLKPIGSAIAPFLRNTLDKRGLPD
;
A
#
# COMPACT_ATOMS: atom_id res chain seq x y z
N THR A 1 18.30 11.66 28.02
CA THR A 1 18.70 10.64 27.04
C THR A 1 17.89 9.40 27.35
N PRO A 2 17.17 8.82 26.38
CA PRO A 2 16.40 7.62 26.62
C PRO A 2 17.31 6.44 26.97
N GLU A 3 16.79 5.45 27.67
CA GLU A 3 17.46 4.19 27.93
C GLU A 3 16.91 3.14 26.95
N PRO A 4 17.77 2.35 26.28
CA PRO A 4 17.32 1.32 25.36
C PRO A 4 16.76 0.10 26.13
N GLU A 5 15.65 -0.45 25.62
CA GLU A 5 15.13 -1.74 26.06
C GLU A 5 16.09 -2.89 25.68
N PRO A 6 15.90 -4.12 26.18
CA PRO A 6 16.84 -5.22 25.92
C PRO A 6 17.12 -5.47 24.43
N ASN A 7 16.13 -5.34 23.56
CA ASN A 7 16.20 -5.53 22.10
C ASN A 7 16.48 -4.25 21.31
N GLU A 8 16.78 -3.14 22.00
CA GLU A 8 17.02 -1.83 21.40
C GLU A 8 18.47 -1.38 21.52
N ALA A 9 18.83 -0.43 20.69
CA ALA A 9 20.05 0.36 20.79
C ALA A 9 19.72 1.84 21.00
N LEU A 10 20.46 2.52 21.86
CA LEU A 10 20.53 3.97 21.87
C LEU A 10 21.52 4.41 20.80
N VAL A 11 21.06 5.28 19.89
CA VAL A 11 21.88 5.79 18.80
C VAL A 11 21.97 7.31 18.82
N TYR A 12 23.11 7.83 18.36
CA TYR A 12 23.34 9.25 18.09
C TYR A 12 23.14 9.52 16.60
N VAL A 13 22.17 10.36 16.25
CA VAL A 13 21.81 10.66 14.87
C VAL A 13 22.88 11.54 14.21
N LEU A 14 23.42 11.09 13.09
CA LEU A 14 24.42 11.80 12.29
C LEU A 14 23.81 12.57 11.14
N ALA A 15 22.78 11.99 10.49
CA ALA A 15 21.93 12.65 9.51
C ALA A 15 20.53 12.01 9.53
N SER A 16 19.52 12.82 9.31
CA SER A 16 18.12 12.38 9.24
C SER A 16 17.51 12.80 7.91
N GLU A 17 16.66 11.97 7.34
CA GLU A 17 15.92 12.30 6.13
C GLU A 17 14.69 13.15 6.43
N MET A 18 14.22 13.89 5.42
CA MET A 18 12.91 14.51 5.38
C MET A 18 12.07 13.89 4.27
N ASN A 19 10.88 13.43 4.61
CA ASN A 19 9.97 12.81 3.66
C ASN A 19 8.49 13.21 3.93
N PHE A 20 7.56 12.70 3.16
CA PHE A 20 6.14 13.05 3.33
C PHE A 20 5.55 12.60 4.66
N ASN A 21 6.10 11.56 5.31
CA ASN A 21 5.63 11.17 6.65
C ASN A 21 5.83 12.29 7.67
N ASP A 22 6.90 13.06 7.56
CA ASP A 22 7.17 14.19 8.45
C ASP A 22 6.15 15.31 8.25
N ILE A 23 5.82 15.61 6.98
CA ILE A 23 4.80 16.60 6.64
C ILE A 23 3.44 16.16 7.17
N TRP A 24 3.08 14.90 6.97
CA TRP A 24 1.82 14.34 7.46
C TRP A 24 1.75 14.31 8.98
N ALA A 25 2.85 13.96 9.65
CA ALA A 25 2.92 14.00 11.11
C ALA A 25 2.70 15.41 11.68
N ILE A 26 3.27 16.44 11.01
CA ILE A 26 3.12 17.84 11.43
C ILE A 26 1.73 18.38 11.12
N THR A 27 1.15 18.01 9.97
CA THR A 27 -0.14 18.55 9.51
C THR A 27 -1.34 17.74 10.03
N GLY A 28 -1.11 16.53 10.54
CA GLY A 28 -2.18 15.64 10.96
C GLY A 28 -3.01 15.06 9.81
N ILE A 29 -2.46 15.00 8.61
CA ILE A 29 -3.14 14.50 7.40
C ILE A 29 -2.36 13.31 6.83
N PRO A 30 -3.00 12.20 6.45
CA PRO A 30 -4.44 11.88 6.54
C PRO A 30 -4.89 11.50 7.95
N VAL A 31 -3.94 11.18 8.84
CA VAL A 31 -4.18 10.76 10.22
C VAL A 31 -3.21 11.50 11.13
N SER A 32 -3.72 12.14 12.17
CA SER A 32 -2.88 12.76 13.17
C SER A 32 -2.15 11.69 13.99
N PRO A 33 -0.83 11.81 14.23
CA PRO A 33 -0.14 10.95 15.19
C PRO A 33 -0.74 10.98 16.59
N PHE A 34 -1.37 12.08 16.98
CA PHE A 34 -2.02 12.26 18.29
C PHE A 34 -3.37 11.54 18.38
N ASP A 35 -4.05 11.29 17.26
CA ASP A 35 -5.28 10.48 17.25
C ASP A 35 -5.01 8.99 17.44
N ALA A 36 -3.79 8.57 17.11
CA ALA A 36 -3.40 7.16 17.18
C ALA A 36 -2.86 6.74 18.55
N ARG A 37 -2.58 7.69 19.45
CA ARG A 37 -2.00 7.43 20.77
C ARG A 37 -2.16 8.61 21.72
N ASP A 38 -2.11 8.32 23.00
CA ASP A 38 -2.06 9.30 24.09
C ASP A 38 -0.60 9.75 24.27
N ALA A 39 -0.23 10.87 23.65
CA ALA A 39 1.10 11.46 23.74
C ALA A 39 1.03 12.97 23.57
N ASP A 40 1.76 13.70 24.43
CA ASP A 40 1.78 15.17 24.42
C ASP A 40 2.78 15.74 23.40
N VAL A 41 3.74 14.91 22.93
CA VAL A 41 4.84 15.34 22.08
C VAL A 41 5.06 14.36 20.93
N GLN A 42 5.31 14.92 19.75
CA GLN A 42 5.73 14.19 18.56
C GLN A 42 7.11 14.67 18.12
N VAL A 43 8.08 13.77 18.06
CA VAL A 43 9.34 13.96 17.35
C VAL A 43 9.22 13.27 16.00
N THR A 44 9.30 14.03 14.91
CA THR A 44 9.24 13.50 13.54
C THR A 44 10.57 12.89 13.10
N GLY A 45 10.65 12.41 11.87
CA GLY A 45 11.84 11.77 11.29
C GLY A 45 11.69 10.27 11.20
N SER A 46 11.54 9.76 9.97
CA SER A 46 11.21 8.36 9.72
C SER A 46 12.41 7.53 9.26
N GLY A 47 13.61 7.92 9.60
CA GLY A 47 14.83 7.20 9.25
C GLY A 47 16.04 8.11 9.27
N GLY A 48 17.20 7.56 8.93
CA GLY A 48 18.43 8.32 8.96
C GLY A 48 19.68 7.43 9.01
N VAL A 49 20.79 8.04 9.36
CA VAL A 49 22.04 7.35 9.70
C VAL A 49 22.48 7.75 11.10
N ALA A 50 22.88 6.79 11.89
CA ALA A 50 23.21 7.01 13.29
C ALA A 50 24.37 6.12 13.75
N MET A 51 25.04 6.55 14.81
CA MET A 51 26.10 5.80 15.48
C MET A 51 25.55 5.17 16.76
N ILE A 52 25.83 3.90 16.98
CA ILE A 52 25.42 3.18 18.18
C ILE A 52 26.22 3.71 19.39
N VAL A 53 25.51 4.16 20.42
CA VAL A 53 26.07 4.68 21.66
C VAL A 53 25.97 3.67 22.80
N ARG A 54 24.87 2.91 22.83
CA ARG A 54 24.61 1.88 23.82
C ARG A 54 23.76 0.77 23.24
N LEU A 55 23.93 -0.44 23.67
CA LEU A 55 23.15 -1.60 23.29
C LEU A 55 22.37 -2.13 24.49
N GLY A 56 21.15 -2.59 24.26
CA GLY A 56 20.39 -3.39 25.20
C GLY A 56 20.98 -4.79 25.36
N SER A 57 20.60 -5.48 26.42
CA SER A 57 21.20 -6.75 26.83
C SER A 57 21.07 -7.87 25.80
N GLU A 58 19.95 -7.92 25.05
CA GLU A 58 19.72 -8.92 24.01
C GLU A 58 20.64 -8.68 22.80
N LEU A 59 20.79 -7.42 22.37
CA LEU A 59 21.70 -7.08 21.27
C LEU A 59 23.18 -7.32 21.62
N ILE A 60 23.56 -7.13 22.89
CA ILE A 60 24.91 -7.50 23.37
C ILE A 60 25.09 -9.03 23.25
N ALA A 61 24.10 -9.81 23.67
CA ALA A 61 24.16 -11.27 23.61
C ALA A 61 24.15 -11.79 22.16
N GLU A 62 23.43 -11.14 21.23
CA GLU A 62 23.43 -11.44 19.81
C GLU A 62 24.81 -11.22 19.17
N GLY A 63 25.54 -10.18 19.56
CA GLY A 63 26.88 -9.90 19.11
C GLY A 63 27.05 -9.42 17.67
N ARG A 64 25.95 -9.07 17.00
CA ARG A 64 25.95 -8.55 15.61
C ARG A 64 26.33 -7.09 15.52
N LEU A 65 26.01 -6.31 16.55
CA LEU A 65 26.19 -4.87 16.63
C LEU A 65 27.20 -4.52 17.74
N SER A 66 27.94 -3.42 17.54
CA SER A 66 28.89 -2.90 18.50
C SER A 66 28.70 -1.40 18.72
N VAL A 67 29.04 -0.93 19.93
CA VAL A 67 29.10 0.52 20.19
C VAL A 67 30.15 1.15 19.27
N GLY A 68 29.78 2.25 18.63
CA GLY A 68 30.59 2.92 17.62
C GLY A 68 30.27 2.53 16.19
N ASP A 69 29.49 1.46 15.96
CA ASP A 69 29.03 1.12 14.61
C ASP A 69 28.14 2.23 14.05
N VAL A 70 28.34 2.54 12.77
CA VAL A 70 27.51 3.49 12.04
C VAL A 70 26.54 2.70 11.15
N CYS A 71 25.24 2.94 11.40
CA CYS A 71 24.16 2.21 10.75
C CYS A 71 23.19 3.16 10.05
N THR A 72 22.64 2.72 8.92
CA THR A 72 21.40 3.26 8.41
C THR A 72 20.24 2.74 9.26
N VAL A 73 19.33 3.63 9.63
CA VAL A 73 18.17 3.31 10.44
C VAL A 73 16.96 3.15 9.54
N TYR A 74 16.37 1.95 9.53
CA TYR A 74 15.07 1.71 8.90
C TYR A 74 13.96 2.16 9.84
N SER A 75 12.93 2.79 9.30
CA SER A 75 11.88 3.43 10.11
C SER A 75 10.84 2.46 10.70
N GLY A 76 10.73 1.26 10.17
CA GLY A 76 9.71 0.31 10.60
C GLY A 76 10.05 -0.36 11.93
N GLN A 77 9.06 -0.46 12.82
CA GLN A 77 9.15 -1.15 14.11
C GLN A 77 7.99 -2.13 14.27
N SER A 78 8.23 -3.25 14.96
CA SER A 78 7.23 -4.24 15.34
C SER A 78 7.69 -4.99 16.58
N GLU A 79 6.79 -5.30 17.49
CA GLU A 79 7.04 -6.19 18.64
C GLU A 79 6.93 -7.68 18.24
N LEU A 80 6.26 -7.95 17.10
CA LEU A 80 6.08 -9.30 16.55
C LEU A 80 7.23 -9.67 15.61
N LEU A 81 8.46 -9.39 16.01
CA LEU A 81 9.63 -9.75 15.23
C LEU A 81 9.79 -11.27 15.17
N SER A 82 9.80 -11.81 13.95
CA SER A 82 10.27 -13.17 13.73
C SER A 82 11.76 -13.13 13.49
N PRO A 83 12.57 -13.94 14.22
CA PRO A 83 14.00 -14.05 13.97
C PRO A 83 14.34 -14.43 12.52
N ASP A 84 13.44 -15.17 11.85
CA ASP A 84 13.64 -15.67 10.49
C ASP A 84 13.09 -14.73 9.41
N GLN A 85 12.20 -13.79 9.76
CA GLN A 85 11.49 -12.92 8.82
C GLN A 85 11.88 -11.44 8.94
N GLY A 86 12.56 -11.06 10.02
CA GLY A 86 12.89 -9.66 10.28
C GLY A 86 11.64 -8.78 10.46
N LEU A 87 11.78 -7.51 10.13
CA LEU A 87 10.69 -6.55 10.16
C LEU A 87 9.73 -6.77 8.98
N ASP A 88 8.56 -7.31 9.25
CA ASP A 88 7.49 -7.41 8.25
C ASP A 88 6.58 -6.16 8.32
N PRO A 89 6.57 -5.30 7.28
CA PRO A 89 5.69 -4.13 7.24
C PRO A 89 4.19 -4.49 7.20
N MET A 90 3.86 -5.77 7.05
CA MET A 90 2.49 -6.30 7.13
C MET A 90 2.15 -6.86 8.52
N ALA A 91 3.07 -6.82 9.49
CA ALA A 91 2.77 -7.20 10.86
C ALA A 91 1.68 -6.30 11.46
N ALA A 92 0.80 -6.89 12.27
CA ALA A 92 -0.37 -6.17 12.82
C ALA A 92 0.00 -4.96 13.70
N ASP A 93 1.16 -5.02 14.33
CA ASP A 93 1.70 -3.98 15.20
C ASP A 93 2.77 -3.12 14.53
N PHE A 94 3.01 -3.27 13.22
CA PHE A 94 3.98 -2.46 12.49
C PHE A 94 3.67 -0.96 12.66
N ARG A 95 4.72 -0.19 12.99
CA ARG A 95 4.67 1.26 13.18
C ARG A 95 5.84 1.91 12.50
N ILE A 96 5.63 3.10 11.96
CA ILE A 96 6.69 3.94 11.41
C ILE A 96 7.18 4.86 12.52
N GLN A 97 8.47 4.80 12.81
CA GLN A 97 9.14 5.69 13.74
C GLN A 97 9.05 7.14 13.26
N GLY A 98 8.76 8.05 14.16
CA GLY A 98 8.57 9.47 13.84
C GLY A 98 7.22 9.81 13.21
N TYR A 99 6.35 8.83 12.95
CA TYR A 99 4.97 9.03 12.49
C TYR A 99 3.98 8.37 13.45
N GLU A 100 3.82 7.04 13.39
CA GLU A 100 2.96 6.31 14.32
C GLU A 100 3.61 6.10 15.69
N ARG A 101 4.93 6.25 15.78
CA ARG A 101 5.71 6.38 17.03
C ARG A 101 6.15 7.82 17.22
N ASN A 102 6.26 8.27 18.48
CA ASN A 102 6.61 9.66 18.84
C ASN A 102 8.11 9.95 18.97
N ASP A 103 8.93 8.99 18.68
CA ASP A 103 10.39 8.98 18.88
C ASP A 103 11.13 8.96 17.53
N GLY A 104 10.97 10.00 16.74
CA GLY A 104 11.58 10.12 15.43
C GLY A 104 13.05 10.53 15.43
N SER A 105 13.65 10.45 14.24
CA SER A 105 15.07 10.73 14.01
C SER A 105 15.44 12.23 13.93
N HIS A 106 14.46 13.14 13.99
CA HIS A 106 14.73 14.58 14.13
C HIS A 106 15.12 14.94 15.58
N ALA A 107 15.99 14.14 16.16
CA ALA A 107 16.53 14.27 17.50
C ALA A 107 18.03 13.96 17.52
N GLN A 108 18.75 14.34 18.57
CA GLN A 108 20.15 13.95 18.72
C GLN A 108 20.31 12.48 19.06
N PHE A 109 19.41 11.95 19.87
CA PHE A 109 19.39 10.58 20.34
C PHE A 109 18.01 9.98 20.18
N LEU A 110 17.98 8.72 19.79
CA LEU A 110 16.76 7.93 19.78
C LEU A 110 17.07 6.46 20.13
N THR A 111 16.05 5.71 20.53
CA THR A 111 16.12 4.25 20.64
C THR A 111 15.55 3.60 19.41
N VAL A 112 16.20 2.55 18.94
CA VAL A 112 15.79 1.77 17.74
C VAL A 112 15.96 0.29 18.03
N GLN A 113 15.06 -0.52 17.50
CA GLN A 113 15.16 -1.97 17.60
C GLN A 113 16.36 -2.49 16.78
N GLY A 114 16.99 -3.56 17.22
CA GLY A 114 18.13 -4.16 16.53
C GLY A 114 17.91 -4.41 15.03
N PRO A 115 16.76 -4.97 14.59
CA PRO A 115 16.45 -5.17 13.18
C PRO A 115 16.33 -3.90 12.31
N GLN A 116 16.13 -2.73 12.92
CA GLN A 116 16.16 -1.45 12.19
C GLN A 116 17.57 -1.00 11.79
N LEU A 117 18.60 -1.60 12.38
CA LEU A 117 19.99 -1.17 12.21
C LEU A 117 20.68 -2.00 11.13
N HIS A 118 21.02 -1.36 10.03
CA HIS A 118 21.76 -1.92 8.91
C HIS A 118 23.10 -1.22 8.76
N ALA A 119 24.17 -1.98 8.58
CA ALA A 119 25.50 -1.39 8.40
C ALA A 119 25.50 -0.35 7.26
N LYS A 120 25.97 0.85 7.53
CA LYS A 120 26.11 1.89 6.50
C LYS A 120 27.09 1.42 5.43
N LEU A 121 26.70 1.55 4.16
CA LEU A 121 27.61 1.27 3.05
C LEU A 121 28.81 2.23 3.09
N PRO A 122 30.07 1.73 3.04
CA PRO A 122 31.26 2.57 3.13
C PRO A 122 31.36 3.63 2.03
N SER A 123 30.81 3.35 0.85
CA SER A 123 30.82 4.23 -0.33
C SER A 123 29.91 5.45 -0.24
N LEU A 124 28.97 5.47 0.70
CA LEU A 124 28.00 6.56 0.86
C LEU A 124 28.46 7.56 1.91
N SER A 125 28.18 8.83 1.72
CA SER A 125 28.27 9.85 2.79
C SER A 125 27.22 9.58 3.88
N PHE A 126 27.23 10.33 4.96
CA PHE A 126 26.17 10.22 5.99
C PHE A 126 24.83 10.71 5.45
N GLU A 127 24.84 11.81 4.70
CA GLU A 127 23.66 12.39 4.11
C GLU A 127 23.02 11.45 3.09
N GLU A 128 23.83 10.84 2.22
CA GLU A 128 23.35 9.84 1.25
C GLU A 128 22.80 8.61 1.98
N ALA A 129 23.53 8.08 2.97
CA ALA A 129 23.09 6.92 3.73
C ALA A 129 21.85 7.20 4.59
N GLY A 130 21.68 8.44 5.05
CA GLY A 130 20.54 8.87 5.83
C GLY A 130 19.26 9.07 5.02
N SER A 131 19.35 9.18 3.69
CA SER A 131 18.23 9.56 2.83
C SER A 131 17.54 8.40 2.10
N TYR A 132 18.01 7.17 2.24
CA TYR A 132 17.45 6.05 1.46
C TYR A 132 16.76 4.96 2.30
N GLY A 133 16.87 4.97 3.60
CA GLY A 133 16.37 3.89 4.45
C GLY A 133 14.88 3.62 4.25
N LEU A 134 14.06 4.65 4.28
CA LEU A 134 12.63 4.55 4.04
C LEU A 134 12.31 4.42 2.54
N THR A 135 12.86 5.33 1.72
CA THR A 135 12.44 5.46 0.31
C THR A 135 12.90 4.27 -0.52
N LEU A 136 14.15 3.86 -0.40
CA LEU A 136 14.69 2.71 -1.14
C LEU A 136 14.10 1.38 -0.63
N GLY A 137 13.88 1.25 0.70
CA GLY A 137 13.20 0.08 1.27
C GLY A 137 11.78 -0.08 0.72
N THR A 138 11.01 1.02 0.65
CA THR A 138 9.68 1.05 0.04
C THR A 138 9.72 0.62 -1.42
N ILE A 139 10.66 1.14 -2.20
CA ILE A 139 10.80 0.81 -3.62
C ILE A 139 11.29 -0.61 -3.84
N HIS A 140 12.23 -1.06 -3.04
CA HIS A 140 12.68 -2.46 -3.12
C HIS A 140 11.51 -3.42 -2.94
N ARG A 141 10.66 -3.19 -1.93
CA ARG A 141 9.45 -3.98 -1.74
C ARG A 141 8.49 -3.86 -2.92
N ALA A 142 8.22 -2.63 -3.38
CA ALA A 142 7.30 -2.39 -4.50
C ALA A 142 7.73 -3.11 -5.78
N LEU A 143 9.00 -2.99 -6.16
CA LEU A 143 9.50 -3.55 -7.41
C LEU A 143 9.73 -5.07 -7.34
N TYR A 144 10.42 -5.55 -6.30
CA TYR A 144 10.94 -6.92 -6.27
C TYR A 144 10.05 -7.91 -5.52
N HIS A 145 9.15 -7.44 -4.65
CA HIS A 145 8.25 -8.31 -3.90
C HIS A 145 6.79 -8.18 -4.31
N THR A 146 6.34 -6.96 -4.65
CA THR A 146 4.93 -6.74 -5.00
C THR A 146 4.69 -6.88 -6.49
N LEU A 147 5.50 -6.21 -7.31
CA LEU A 147 5.40 -6.28 -8.77
C LEU A 147 6.11 -7.49 -9.35
N ASP A 148 7.13 -8.01 -8.65
CA ASP A 148 8.02 -9.09 -9.14
C ASP A 148 8.51 -8.77 -10.55
N ILE A 149 9.21 -7.64 -10.69
CA ILE A 149 9.56 -7.06 -11.97
C ILE A 149 10.48 -7.96 -12.78
N GLU A 150 10.26 -7.99 -14.10
CA GLU A 150 11.08 -8.70 -15.06
C GLU A 150 11.81 -7.72 -15.99
N PRO A 151 13.07 -8.01 -16.40
CA PRO A 151 13.78 -7.19 -17.40
C PRO A 151 13.02 -7.11 -18.74
N ASN A 152 13.25 -6.05 -19.50
CA ASN A 152 12.61 -5.75 -20.79
C ASN A 152 11.09 -5.54 -20.72
N LYS A 153 10.56 -5.28 -19.52
CA LYS A 153 9.18 -4.85 -19.30
C LYS A 153 9.12 -3.33 -19.17
N ARG A 154 7.93 -2.79 -19.34
CA ARG A 154 7.65 -1.35 -19.31
C ARG A 154 7.05 -0.96 -17.97
N LEU A 155 7.62 0.08 -17.36
CA LEU A 155 7.15 0.61 -16.08
C LEU A 155 6.79 2.09 -16.22
N PHE A 156 5.63 2.47 -15.70
CA PHE A 156 5.27 3.87 -15.47
C PHE A 156 5.42 4.23 -13.99
N VAL A 157 6.10 5.37 -13.72
CA VAL A 157 6.37 5.85 -12.36
C VAL A 157 5.83 7.26 -12.18
N GLU A 158 4.96 7.46 -11.20
CA GLU A 158 4.54 8.81 -10.79
C GLU A 158 5.68 9.53 -10.07
N GLY A 159 5.77 10.86 -10.27
CA GLY A 159 6.74 11.70 -9.56
C GLY A 159 8.21 11.26 -9.70
N ALA A 160 8.57 10.71 -10.85
CA ALA A 160 9.84 10.01 -11.10
C ALA A 160 11.13 10.86 -10.95
N SER A 161 11.00 12.15 -10.69
CA SER A 161 12.14 13.07 -10.60
C SER A 161 12.59 13.40 -9.17
N THR A 162 11.86 12.96 -8.15
CA THR A 162 12.14 13.31 -6.74
C THR A 162 11.80 12.19 -5.79
N GLY A 163 12.51 12.14 -4.64
CA GLY A 163 12.23 11.21 -3.55
C GLY A 163 12.08 9.76 -4.02
N THR A 164 11.11 9.07 -3.46
CA THR A 164 10.82 7.66 -3.71
C THR A 164 10.60 7.35 -5.20
N GLY A 165 9.97 8.27 -5.97
CA GLY A 165 9.79 8.10 -7.41
C GLY A 165 11.12 8.09 -8.19
N TYR A 166 12.11 8.88 -7.76
CA TYR A 166 13.44 8.89 -8.36
C TYR A 166 14.23 7.62 -8.02
N ASP A 167 14.12 7.14 -6.80
CA ASP A 167 14.71 5.85 -6.40
C ASP A 167 14.08 4.69 -7.18
N CYS A 168 12.75 4.75 -7.41
CA CYS A 168 12.05 3.80 -8.26
C CYS A 168 12.58 3.81 -9.69
N LEU A 169 12.69 4.98 -10.31
CA LEU A 169 13.24 5.15 -11.65
C LEU A 169 14.63 4.52 -11.76
N ARG A 170 15.55 4.88 -10.87
CA ARG A 170 16.92 4.38 -10.89
C ARG A 170 16.99 2.87 -10.71
N SER A 171 16.26 2.34 -9.76
CA SER A 171 16.23 0.90 -9.49
C SER A 171 15.66 0.11 -10.66
N ALA A 172 14.58 0.60 -11.26
CA ALA A 172 13.93 -0.06 -12.39
C ALA A 172 14.80 -0.03 -13.66
N VAL A 173 15.39 1.12 -13.99
CA VAL A 173 16.34 1.23 -15.12
C VAL A 173 17.53 0.31 -14.90
N SER A 174 18.11 0.27 -13.70
CA SER A 174 19.22 -0.63 -13.36
C SER A 174 18.83 -2.11 -13.44
N SER A 175 17.55 -2.42 -13.29
CA SER A 175 17.00 -3.78 -13.45
C SER A 175 16.61 -4.12 -14.90
N GLY A 176 16.88 -3.24 -15.84
CA GLY A 176 16.65 -3.47 -17.27
C GLY A 176 15.22 -3.26 -17.73
N LEU A 177 14.44 -2.41 -17.05
CA LEU A 177 13.12 -2.01 -17.51
C LEU A 177 13.17 -0.76 -18.38
N ASP A 178 12.22 -0.66 -19.31
CA ASP A 178 11.91 0.59 -20.02
C ASP A 178 11.00 1.45 -19.13
N VAL A 179 11.50 2.57 -18.63
CA VAL A 179 10.79 3.38 -17.63
C VAL A 179 10.30 4.69 -18.23
N VAL A 180 9.02 4.99 -18.02
CA VAL A 180 8.41 6.30 -18.27
C VAL A 180 8.08 6.96 -16.95
N GLY A 181 8.63 8.14 -16.72
CA GLY A 181 8.42 8.94 -15.52
C GLY A 181 7.43 10.08 -15.73
N MET A 182 6.42 10.20 -14.86
CA MET A 182 5.59 11.39 -14.79
C MET A 182 6.32 12.50 -14.06
N VAL A 183 6.42 13.67 -14.69
CA VAL A 183 7.08 14.86 -14.15
C VAL A 183 6.16 16.08 -14.20
N SER A 184 6.65 17.26 -13.80
CA SER A 184 5.84 18.48 -13.76
C SER A 184 6.50 19.70 -14.40
N ASN A 185 7.66 19.55 -15.05
CA ASN A 185 8.35 20.56 -15.84
C ASN A 185 9.56 19.95 -16.59
N ALA A 186 10.15 20.74 -17.49
CA ALA A 186 11.28 20.33 -18.34
C ALA A 186 12.57 20.00 -17.55
N GLU A 187 12.87 20.73 -16.46
CA GLU A 187 14.03 20.44 -15.61
C GLU A 187 13.93 19.03 -15.01
N ARG A 188 12.75 18.68 -14.53
CA ARG A 188 12.46 17.35 -13.97
C ARG A 188 12.47 16.25 -15.05
N ALA A 189 12.04 16.59 -16.29
CA ALA A 189 12.13 15.68 -17.41
C ALA A 189 13.60 15.35 -17.71
N ALA A 190 14.46 16.36 -17.79
CA ALA A 190 15.89 16.17 -18.03
C ALA A 190 16.55 15.27 -16.93
N ARG A 191 16.11 15.34 -15.68
CA ARG A 191 16.61 14.45 -14.63
C ARG A 191 16.23 12.99 -14.85
N VAL A 192 15.02 12.74 -15.34
CA VAL A 192 14.54 11.38 -15.67
C VAL A 192 15.32 10.84 -16.88
N GLU A 193 15.49 11.65 -17.91
CA GLU A 193 16.20 11.29 -19.13
C GLU A 193 17.70 11.03 -18.87
N ALA A 194 18.32 11.78 -17.98
CA ALA A 194 19.72 11.59 -17.58
C ALA A 194 20.00 10.21 -16.95
N VAL A 195 18.97 9.55 -16.42
CA VAL A 195 19.06 8.20 -15.84
C VAL A 195 18.72 7.11 -16.88
N GLY A 196 18.21 7.49 -18.04
CA GLY A 196 17.82 6.55 -19.10
C GLY A 196 16.31 6.28 -19.16
N GLY A 197 15.48 7.00 -18.39
CA GLY A 197 14.02 6.94 -18.53
C GLY A 197 13.49 7.91 -19.59
N ALA A 198 12.27 7.70 -20.05
CA ALA A 198 11.50 8.68 -20.80
C ALA A 198 10.63 9.51 -19.83
N ALA A 199 10.25 10.73 -20.21
CA ALA A 199 9.47 11.61 -19.35
C ALA A 199 8.17 12.08 -20.02
N VAL A 200 7.10 12.20 -19.21
CA VAL A 200 5.84 12.82 -19.62
C VAL A 200 5.46 13.89 -18.61
N ASP A 201 5.31 15.13 -19.07
CA ASP A 201 4.95 16.26 -18.19
C ASP A 201 3.44 16.27 -17.96
N ARG A 202 3.02 16.05 -16.69
CA ARG A 202 1.59 16.09 -16.31
C ARG A 202 0.97 17.49 -16.43
N LYS A 203 1.80 18.54 -16.54
CA LYS A 203 1.34 19.93 -16.66
C LYS A 203 1.31 20.43 -18.10
N ASP A 204 1.56 19.57 -19.09
CA ASP A 204 1.41 19.96 -20.49
C ASP A 204 0.00 20.51 -20.74
N PRO A 205 -0.13 21.68 -21.40
CA PRO A 205 -1.43 22.29 -21.67
C PRO A 205 -2.42 21.39 -22.44
N GLN A 206 -1.93 20.41 -23.18
CA GLN A 206 -2.78 19.47 -23.93
C GLN A 206 -3.69 18.61 -23.04
N TRP A 207 -3.29 18.41 -21.77
CA TRP A 207 -4.04 17.61 -20.79
C TRP A 207 -4.01 18.19 -19.36
N ALA A 208 -3.96 19.53 -19.24
CA ALA A 208 -3.90 20.22 -17.96
C ALA A 208 -5.05 19.81 -17.00
N ASP A 209 -6.23 19.52 -17.55
CA ASP A 209 -7.43 19.13 -16.82
C ASP A 209 -7.60 17.60 -16.65
N ALA A 210 -6.57 16.82 -16.99
CA ALA A 210 -6.64 15.36 -16.92
C ALA A 210 -6.64 14.83 -15.48
N PHE A 211 -5.97 15.53 -14.57
CA PHE A 211 -5.68 15.03 -13.22
C PHE A 211 -6.72 15.49 -12.20
N THR A 212 -7.89 14.94 -12.34
CA THR A 212 -9.01 15.11 -11.41
C THR A 212 -9.51 13.75 -10.94
N PRO A 213 -10.11 13.65 -9.74
CA PRO A 213 -10.78 12.44 -9.32
C PRO A 213 -11.82 11.97 -10.35
N VAL A 214 -12.12 10.68 -10.36
CA VAL A 214 -13.22 10.15 -11.15
C VAL A 214 -14.53 10.75 -10.63
N PRO A 215 -15.38 11.34 -11.49
CA PRO A 215 -16.65 11.89 -11.07
C PRO A 215 -17.59 10.82 -10.49
N ASP A 216 -18.35 11.19 -9.47
CA ASP A 216 -19.36 10.30 -8.88
C ASP A 216 -20.55 10.08 -9.83
N ASP A 217 -20.90 11.08 -10.68
CA ASP A 217 -21.95 10.98 -11.68
C ASP A 217 -21.46 10.22 -12.93
N PRO A 218 -22.05 9.04 -13.24
CA PRO A 218 -21.72 8.28 -14.44
C PRO A 218 -21.89 9.07 -15.75
N ALA A 219 -22.78 10.05 -15.79
CA ALA A 219 -22.98 10.89 -16.98
C ALA A 219 -21.73 11.73 -17.34
N GLU A 220 -20.87 11.99 -16.38
CA GLU A 220 -19.63 12.75 -16.58
C GLU A 220 -18.43 11.88 -16.97
N TRP A 221 -18.52 10.57 -16.87
CA TRP A 221 -17.39 9.66 -17.09
C TRP A 221 -16.77 9.77 -18.48
N ALA A 222 -17.60 9.84 -19.54
CA ALA A 222 -17.11 9.98 -20.90
C ALA A 222 -16.30 11.27 -21.12
N ASN A 223 -16.74 12.38 -20.53
CA ASN A 223 -16.02 13.64 -20.55
C ASN A 223 -14.72 13.56 -19.74
N TRP A 224 -14.78 12.95 -18.56
CA TRP A 224 -13.59 12.72 -17.74
C TRP A 224 -12.56 11.86 -18.47
N GLU A 225 -12.95 10.76 -19.12
CA GLU A 225 -12.06 9.93 -19.93
C GLU A 225 -11.42 10.72 -21.07
N ALA A 226 -12.20 11.50 -21.81
CA ALA A 226 -11.73 12.30 -22.93
C ALA A 226 -10.62 13.31 -22.50
N LYS A 227 -10.78 13.95 -21.34
CA LYS A 227 -9.76 14.87 -20.79
C LYS A 227 -8.43 14.19 -20.53
N GLY A 228 -8.41 12.91 -20.15
CA GLY A 228 -7.20 12.16 -19.86
C GLY A 228 -6.58 11.43 -21.04
N ALA A 229 -7.31 11.30 -22.16
CA ALA A 229 -6.90 10.48 -23.29
C ALA A 229 -5.55 10.89 -23.88
N GLY A 230 -5.28 12.19 -23.96
CA GLY A 230 -4.00 12.74 -24.44
C GLY A 230 -2.82 12.30 -23.58
N PHE A 231 -2.93 12.43 -22.28
CA PHE A 231 -1.89 11.99 -21.32
C PHE A 231 -1.62 10.49 -21.41
N VAL A 232 -2.68 9.68 -21.42
CA VAL A 232 -2.56 8.22 -21.52
C VAL A 232 -1.88 7.83 -22.85
N ALA A 233 -2.28 8.47 -23.95
CA ALA A 233 -1.67 8.22 -25.25
C ALA A 233 -0.19 8.63 -25.29
N ALA A 234 0.17 9.80 -24.76
CA ALA A 234 1.54 10.27 -24.67
C ALA A 234 2.42 9.33 -23.81
N THR A 235 1.90 8.87 -22.67
CA THR A 235 2.60 7.90 -21.81
C THR A 235 2.84 6.59 -22.55
N LYS A 236 1.83 6.05 -23.22
CA LYS A 236 1.96 4.82 -24.01
C LYS A 236 2.92 4.99 -25.19
N ALA A 237 2.90 6.14 -25.84
CA ALA A 237 3.85 6.44 -26.91
C ALA A 237 5.29 6.50 -26.38
N ALA A 238 5.53 7.17 -25.27
CA ALA A 238 6.84 7.24 -24.63
C ALA A 238 7.36 5.86 -24.17
N ALA A 239 6.45 4.97 -23.74
CA ALA A 239 6.78 3.60 -23.37
C ALA A 239 6.92 2.64 -24.57
N GLY A 240 6.58 3.05 -25.79
CA GLY A 240 6.50 2.16 -26.94
C GLY A 240 5.31 1.18 -26.89
N GLY A 241 4.28 1.48 -26.10
CA GLY A 241 3.05 0.69 -25.91
C GLY A 241 2.45 0.83 -24.53
N SER A 242 1.43 0.04 -24.22
CA SER A 242 0.90 -0.06 -22.86
C SER A 242 1.97 -0.57 -21.90
N VAL A 243 1.94 -0.13 -20.64
CA VAL A 243 2.93 -0.53 -19.65
C VAL A 243 2.52 -1.82 -18.94
N ASP A 244 3.53 -2.61 -18.53
CA ASP A 244 3.33 -3.85 -17.78
C ASP A 244 3.14 -3.56 -16.29
N TYR A 245 3.80 -2.50 -15.80
CA TYR A 245 3.81 -2.14 -14.39
C TYR A 245 3.53 -0.66 -14.18
N VAL A 246 2.89 -0.32 -13.06
CA VAL A 246 2.72 1.05 -12.59
C VAL A 246 3.11 1.13 -11.12
N VAL A 247 3.90 2.15 -10.77
CA VAL A 247 4.15 2.55 -9.38
C VAL A 247 3.51 3.92 -9.15
N SER A 248 2.48 3.95 -8.30
CA SER A 248 1.68 5.13 -7.98
C SER A 248 1.91 5.58 -6.54
N HIS A 249 1.99 6.90 -6.32
CA HIS A 249 2.08 7.47 -4.97
C HIS A 249 1.46 8.88 -4.85
N ALA A 250 1.00 9.44 -5.96
CA ALA A 250 0.38 10.76 -5.95
C ALA A 250 -1.07 10.75 -5.42
N GLY A 251 -1.73 9.59 -5.43
CA GLY A 251 -3.07 9.44 -4.86
C GLY A 251 -4.20 9.74 -5.83
N GLU A 252 -5.33 10.17 -5.29
CA GLU A 252 -6.64 10.17 -5.96
C GLU A 252 -6.70 10.90 -7.31
N THR A 253 -5.89 11.93 -7.50
CA THR A 253 -5.92 12.72 -8.76
C THR A 253 -5.14 12.07 -9.89
N ALA A 254 -4.07 11.33 -9.60
CA ALA A 254 -3.20 10.72 -10.60
C ALA A 254 -3.47 9.22 -10.79
N PHE A 255 -3.81 8.52 -9.72
CA PHE A 255 -4.03 7.07 -9.72
C PHE A 255 -4.96 6.57 -10.85
N PRO A 256 -6.14 7.19 -11.11
CA PRO A 256 -7.01 6.73 -12.19
C PRO A 256 -6.37 6.82 -13.58
N ARG A 257 -5.54 7.86 -13.81
CA ARG A 257 -4.82 8.02 -15.09
C ARG A 257 -3.67 7.06 -15.24
N SER A 258 -2.94 6.84 -14.15
CA SER A 258 -1.86 5.85 -14.10
C SER A 258 -2.37 4.45 -14.37
N PHE A 259 -3.53 4.10 -13.80
CA PHE A 259 -4.22 2.84 -14.08
C PHE A 259 -4.56 2.67 -15.56
N GLN A 260 -5.01 3.73 -16.27
CA GLN A 260 -5.36 3.68 -17.68
C GLN A 260 -4.14 3.46 -18.62
N THR A 261 -2.91 3.62 -18.14
CA THR A 261 -1.71 3.34 -18.93
C THR A 261 -1.37 1.87 -19.01
N LEU A 262 -1.87 1.06 -18.07
CA LEU A 262 -1.64 -0.38 -18.03
C LEU A 262 -2.12 -1.08 -19.30
N GLY A 263 -1.36 -2.09 -19.67
CA GLY A 263 -1.78 -3.11 -20.62
C GLY A 263 -2.64 -4.18 -19.97
N GLU A 264 -3.16 -5.07 -20.80
CA GLU A 264 -3.89 -6.24 -20.32
C GLU A 264 -2.96 -7.15 -19.51
N GLY A 265 -3.38 -7.51 -18.29
CA GLY A 265 -2.57 -8.28 -17.35
C GLY A 265 -1.47 -7.48 -16.64
N GLY A 266 -1.40 -6.16 -16.88
CA GLY A 266 -0.46 -5.29 -16.17
C GLY A 266 -0.82 -5.14 -14.68
N VAL A 267 0.17 -4.83 -13.86
CA VAL A 267 0.04 -4.73 -12.42
C VAL A 267 0.37 -3.32 -11.94
N LEU A 268 -0.50 -2.77 -11.08
CA LEU A 268 -0.27 -1.50 -10.40
C LEU A 268 -0.01 -1.75 -8.92
N THR A 269 1.07 -1.19 -8.39
CA THR A 269 1.31 -1.05 -6.95
C THR A 269 1.28 0.41 -6.54
N PHE A 270 0.92 0.66 -5.29
CA PHE A 270 0.91 2.02 -4.76
C PHE A 270 1.40 2.05 -3.31
N TYR A 271 1.93 3.21 -2.92
CA TYR A 271 2.29 3.55 -1.55
C TYR A 271 2.04 5.05 -1.33
N GLY A 272 1.57 5.42 -0.15
CA GLY A 272 1.20 6.81 0.11
C GLY A 272 0.10 7.34 -0.82
N ALA A 273 -0.30 8.58 -0.64
CA ALA A 273 -1.30 9.25 -1.47
C ALA A 273 -1.27 10.77 -1.23
N SER A 274 -0.29 11.46 -1.82
CA SER A 274 -0.06 12.89 -1.55
C SER A 274 -1.21 13.84 -1.94
N SER A 275 -2.11 13.42 -2.84
CA SER A 275 -3.29 14.20 -3.24
C SER A 275 -4.60 13.73 -2.59
N GLY A 276 -4.57 12.68 -1.78
CA GLY A 276 -5.75 12.09 -1.14
C GLY A 276 -5.83 10.58 -1.33
N TYR A 277 -6.62 9.94 -0.47
CA TYR A 277 -6.69 8.47 -0.36
C TYR A 277 -7.95 7.87 -1.00
N ARG A 278 -8.75 8.66 -1.69
CA ARG A 278 -9.90 8.17 -2.45
C ARG A 278 -9.43 7.50 -3.74
N PHE A 279 -9.02 6.26 -3.65
CA PHE A 279 -8.59 5.48 -4.82
C PHE A 279 -9.81 5.01 -5.60
N THR A 280 -10.04 5.64 -6.75
CA THR A 280 -11.06 5.23 -7.71
C THR A 280 -10.41 4.91 -9.05
N PHE A 281 -10.95 3.95 -9.78
CA PHE A 281 -10.53 3.65 -11.13
C PHE A 281 -11.74 3.22 -11.98
N MET A 282 -11.67 3.54 -13.26
CA MET A 282 -12.65 3.06 -14.23
C MET A 282 -12.05 1.90 -14.99
N GLY A 283 -12.67 0.73 -14.83
CA GLY A 283 -12.41 -0.42 -15.67
C GLY A 283 -13.42 -0.47 -16.81
N LYS A 284 -12.97 -0.70 -18.03
CA LYS A 284 -13.90 -1.20 -19.05
C LYS A 284 -14.30 -2.60 -18.62
N LYS A 285 -15.59 -2.94 -18.79
CA LYS A 285 -16.05 -4.32 -18.63
C LYS A 285 -15.17 -5.18 -19.52
N GLY A 286 -14.19 -5.86 -18.89
CA GLY A 286 -13.20 -6.64 -19.61
C GLY A 286 -13.83 -7.87 -20.23
N SER A 287 -13.25 -8.33 -21.31
CA SER A 287 -13.59 -9.63 -21.91
C SER A 287 -12.92 -10.81 -21.21
N SER A 288 -12.05 -10.55 -20.22
CA SER A 288 -11.36 -11.61 -19.51
C SER A 288 -12.30 -12.37 -18.60
N SER A 289 -12.36 -13.68 -18.79
CA SER A 289 -13.08 -14.58 -17.89
C SER A 289 -12.40 -14.65 -16.52
N PRO A 290 -13.11 -15.00 -15.44
CA PRO A 290 -12.50 -15.27 -14.14
C PRO A 290 -11.34 -16.29 -14.23
N SER A 291 -11.42 -17.26 -15.12
CA SER A 291 -10.36 -18.23 -15.36
C SER A 291 -9.07 -17.57 -15.84
N GLU A 292 -9.14 -16.63 -16.79
CA GLU A 292 -7.98 -15.89 -17.29
C GLU A 292 -7.43 -14.97 -16.22
N MET A 293 -8.30 -14.25 -15.49
CA MET A 293 -7.91 -13.37 -14.39
C MET A 293 -7.14 -14.14 -13.32
N PHE A 294 -7.62 -15.29 -12.89
CA PHE A 294 -6.97 -16.11 -11.88
C PHE A 294 -5.68 -16.76 -12.36
N THR A 295 -5.58 -17.07 -13.67
CA THR A 295 -4.34 -17.53 -14.27
C THR A 295 -3.26 -16.46 -14.20
N ARG A 296 -3.59 -15.21 -14.56
CA ARG A 296 -2.68 -14.07 -14.52
C ARG A 296 -2.29 -13.71 -13.08
N ALA A 297 -3.25 -13.77 -12.15
CA ALA A 297 -2.99 -13.54 -10.73
C ALA A 297 -2.21 -14.69 -10.05
N GLY A 298 -1.94 -15.78 -10.77
CA GLY A 298 -1.20 -16.92 -10.22
C GLY A 298 -1.95 -17.69 -9.12
N LEU A 299 -3.29 -17.65 -9.09
CA LEU A 299 -4.09 -18.32 -8.08
C LEU A 299 -3.82 -19.84 -8.08
N ARG A 300 -3.38 -20.37 -6.94
CA ARG A 300 -2.99 -21.76 -6.73
C ARG A 300 -3.90 -22.46 -5.71
N ALA A 301 -3.91 -23.78 -5.74
CA ALA A 301 -4.61 -24.58 -4.75
C ALA A 301 -4.14 -24.27 -3.33
N GLY A 302 -5.08 -24.20 -2.39
CA GLY A 302 -4.84 -23.88 -0.98
C GLY A 302 -4.73 -22.39 -0.67
N GLN A 303 -4.59 -21.52 -1.68
CA GLN A 303 -4.66 -20.06 -1.46
C GLN A 303 -6.09 -19.62 -1.16
N SER A 304 -6.22 -18.52 -0.42
CA SER A 304 -7.51 -17.93 -0.08
C SER A 304 -7.91 -16.87 -1.09
N LEU A 305 -9.19 -16.85 -1.46
CA LEU A 305 -9.80 -15.92 -2.39
C LEU A 305 -11.01 -15.27 -1.72
N LEU A 306 -11.04 -13.94 -1.65
CA LEU A 306 -12.22 -13.19 -1.27
C LEU A 306 -12.89 -12.65 -2.54
N ILE A 307 -14.13 -13.01 -2.76
CA ILE A 307 -14.97 -12.48 -3.82
C ILE A 307 -15.93 -11.50 -3.19
N VAL A 308 -15.81 -10.23 -3.58
CA VAL A 308 -16.69 -9.16 -3.14
C VAL A 308 -17.65 -8.83 -4.27
N TYR A 309 -18.93 -8.98 -4.01
CA TYR A 309 -19.98 -8.61 -4.92
C TYR A 309 -20.61 -7.28 -4.47
N GLY A 310 -20.39 -6.24 -5.22
CA GLY A 310 -20.81 -4.88 -4.86
C GLY A 310 -22.24 -4.54 -5.18
N PRO A 311 -22.76 -3.42 -4.66
CA PRO A 311 -24.12 -2.92 -4.97
C PRO A 311 -24.23 -2.57 -6.46
N GLY A 312 -25.33 -2.96 -7.08
CA GLY A 312 -25.63 -2.57 -8.47
C GLY A 312 -26.28 -3.61 -9.36
N ALA A 313 -26.53 -4.83 -8.86
CA ALA A 313 -27.41 -5.76 -9.55
C ALA A 313 -28.85 -5.54 -9.06
N GLU A 314 -29.75 -5.27 -10.00
CA GLU A 314 -31.17 -5.21 -9.72
C GLU A 314 -31.63 -6.48 -9.00
N ASP A 315 -32.38 -6.30 -7.93
CA ASP A 315 -33.18 -7.28 -7.19
C ASP A 315 -32.66 -8.74 -7.14
N GLY A 316 -31.73 -9.00 -6.22
CA GLY A 316 -31.50 -10.36 -5.71
C GLY A 316 -30.68 -11.30 -6.60
N ILE A 317 -30.24 -10.87 -7.76
CA ILE A 317 -29.47 -11.69 -8.70
C ILE A 317 -27.97 -11.45 -8.47
N VAL A 318 -27.25 -12.51 -8.14
CA VAL A 318 -25.77 -12.51 -8.16
C VAL A 318 -25.31 -12.60 -9.61
N ASP A 319 -24.44 -11.69 -10.05
CA ASP A 319 -23.95 -11.64 -11.43
C ASP A 319 -23.28 -12.98 -11.79
N ARG A 320 -23.51 -13.40 -13.02
CA ARG A 320 -22.92 -14.63 -13.59
C ARG A 320 -21.39 -14.64 -13.47
N VAL A 321 -20.74 -13.48 -13.55
CA VAL A 321 -19.27 -13.36 -13.41
C VAL A 321 -18.82 -13.72 -12.00
N ALA A 322 -19.55 -13.34 -10.96
CA ALA A 322 -19.24 -13.70 -9.58
C ALA A 322 -19.43 -15.22 -9.36
N ILE A 323 -20.49 -15.79 -9.92
CA ILE A 323 -20.72 -17.25 -9.87
C ILE A 323 -19.59 -18.01 -10.57
N GLU A 324 -19.21 -17.59 -11.78
CA GLU A 324 -18.10 -18.18 -12.53
C GLU A 324 -16.79 -18.02 -11.76
N ALA A 325 -16.55 -16.89 -11.08
CA ALA A 325 -15.37 -16.71 -10.26
C ALA A 325 -15.32 -17.70 -9.08
N ILE A 326 -16.47 -17.98 -8.44
CA ILE A 326 -16.56 -19.00 -7.38
C ILE A 326 -16.26 -20.38 -7.96
N GLU A 327 -16.90 -20.75 -9.07
CA GLU A 327 -16.71 -22.04 -9.74
C GLU A 327 -15.25 -22.28 -10.11
N VAL A 328 -14.63 -21.31 -10.80
CA VAL A 328 -13.23 -21.43 -11.24
C VAL A 328 -12.28 -21.45 -10.05
N GLY A 329 -12.53 -20.65 -9.01
CA GLY A 329 -11.76 -20.68 -7.77
C GLY A 329 -11.83 -22.05 -7.08
N CYS A 330 -13.02 -22.66 -7.02
CA CYS A 330 -13.21 -24.02 -6.51
C CYS A 330 -12.46 -25.06 -7.36
N GLN A 331 -12.55 -24.98 -8.69
CA GLN A 331 -11.84 -25.89 -9.61
C GLN A 331 -10.32 -25.80 -9.44
N ARG A 332 -9.79 -24.65 -9.09
CA ARG A 332 -8.36 -24.44 -8.79
C ARG A 332 -7.95 -24.89 -7.39
N GLY A 333 -8.91 -25.32 -6.57
CA GLY A 333 -8.65 -25.74 -5.19
C GLY A 333 -8.39 -24.57 -4.23
N ALA A 334 -8.79 -23.34 -4.57
CA ALA A 334 -8.71 -22.20 -3.67
C ALA A 334 -9.73 -22.34 -2.53
N GLN A 335 -9.43 -21.71 -1.38
CA GLN A 335 -10.37 -21.54 -0.29
C GLN A 335 -11.10 -20.20 -0.49
N ILE A 336 -12.42 -20.23 -0.62
CA ILE A 336 -13.20 -19.08 -1.06
C ILE A 336 -14.07 -18.54 0.07
N ALA A 337 -14.05 -17.23 0.23
CA ALA A 337 -15.03 -16.48 0.98
C ALA A 337 -15.79 -15.56 0.02
N VAL A 338 -17.09 -15.42 0.22
CA VAL A 338 -17.94 -14.57 -0.62
C VAL A 338 -18.64 -13.55 0.26
N LEU A 339 -18.50 -12.29 -0.11
CA LEU A 339 -19.22 -11.18 0.47
C LEU A 339 -20.25 -10.66 -0.54
N VAL A 340 -21.50 -10.67 -0.18
CA VAL A 340 -22.63 -10.18 -0.98
C VAL A 340 -23.33 -9.04 -0.27
N ASP A 341 -24.17 -8.30 -0.98
CA ASP A 341 -24.85 -7.12 -0.44
C ASP A 341 -26.04 -7.50 0.45
N THR A 342 -26.90 -8.38 -0.04
CA THR A 342 -28.18 -8.68 0.59
C THR A 342 -28.29 -10.14 1.08
N VAL A 343 -29.23 -10.39 2.03
CA VAL A 343 -29.56 -11.74 2.50
C VAL A 343 -30.06 -12.65 1.38
N PRO A 344 -30.97 -12.23 0.47
CA PRO A 344 -31.38 -13.05 -0.66
C PRO A 344 -30.22 -13.48 -1.57
N GLN A 345 -29.24 -12.61 -1.83
CA GLN A 345 -28.03 -12.97 -2.58
C GLN A 345 -27.21 -14.03 -1.86
N ARG A 346 -27.05 -13.92 -0.54
CA ARG A 346 -26.37 -14.94 0.28
C ARG A 346 -27.09 -16.30 0.18
N GLU A 347 -28.41 -16.32 0.32
CA GLU A 347 -29.19 -17.54 0.22
C GLU A 347 -29.09 -18.17 -1.17
N PHE A 348 -29.09 -17.36 -2.21
CA PHE A 348 -28.89 -17.81 -3.57
C PHE A 348 -27.52 -18.45 -3.76
N VAL A 349 -26.42 -17.80 -3.34
CA VAL A 349 -25.06 -18.36 -3.45
C VAL A 349 -24.94 -19.67 -2.67
N ASN A 350 -25.52 -19.75 -1.46
CA ASN A 350 -25.54 -20.96 -0.65
C ASN A 350 -26.33 -22.10 -1.34
N SER A 351 -27.41 -21.78 -2.07
CA SER A 351 -28.22 -22.78 -2.78
C SER A 351 -27.50 -23.44 -3.96
N LEU A 352 -26.44 -22.81 -4.48
CA LEU A 352 -25.64 -23.34 -5.61
C LEU A 352 -24.73 -24.52 -5.22
N GLY A 353 -24.51 -24.77 -3.91
CA GLY A 353 -23.85 -25.97 -3.42
C GLY A 353 -22.37 -26.13 -3.81
N PHE A 354 -21.59 -25.08 -3.75
CA PHE A 354 -20.17 -25.07 -4.17
C PHE A 354 -19.22 -25.97 -3.37
N GLY A 355 -19.70 -26.64 -2.33
CA GLY A 355 -18.90 -27.61 -1.59
C GLY A 355 -17.93 -26.98 -0.56
N ALA A 356 -17.00 -27.82 -0.10
CA ALA A 356 -16.13 -27.49 1.05
C ALA A 356 -15.10 -26.37 0.81
N GLN A 357 -14.85 -25.98 -0.44
CA GLN A 357 -13.96 -24.88 -0.80
C GLN A 357 -14.54 -23.51 -0.45
N VAL A 358 -15.87 -23.35 -0.51
CA VAL A 358 -16.51 -22.12 -0.08
C VAL A 358 -16.66 -22.17 1.45
N LYS A 359 -15.81 -21.39 2.13
CA LYS A 359 -15.72 -21.38 3.61
C LYS A 359 -16.77 -20.53 4.27
N GLY A 360 -17.37 -19.58 3.55
CA GLY A 360 -18.45 -18.77 4.04
C GLY A 360 -18.99 -17.83 2.98
N VAL A 361 -20.30 -17.56 3.08
CA VAL A 361 -21.01 -16.53 2.33
C VAL A 361 -21.67 -15.60 3.36
N VAL A 362 -21.37 -14.33 3.31
CA VAL A 362 -21.86 -13.32 4.28
C VAL A 362 -22.53 -12.20 3.52
N SER A 363 -23.63 -11.67 4.01
CA SER A 363 -24.28 -10.48 3.46
C SER A 363 -23.95 -9.23 4.30
N LEU A 364 -23.70 -8.12 3.65
CA LEU A 364 -23.52 -6.82 4.30
C LEU A 364 -24.73 -6.43 5.12
N GLU A 365 -25.92 -6.59 4.56
CA GLU A 365 -27.21 -6.32 5.23
C GLU A 365 -27.33 -7.05 6.58
N GLU A 366 -26.91 -8.32 6.67
CA GLU A 366 -26.99 -9.07 7.92
C GLU A 366 -25.97 -8.57 8.95
N ILE A 367 -24.80 -8.19 8.51
CA ILE A 367 -23.76 -7.63 9.38
C ILE A 367 -24.24 -6.28 9.92
N GLU A 368 -24.74 -5.39 9.07
CA GLU A 368 -25.27 -4.08 9.48
C GLU A 368 -26.40 -4.22 10.49
N ARG A 369 -27.35 -5.12 10.25
CA ARG A 369 -28.43 -5.41 11.20
C ARG A 369 -27.94 -5.92 12.56
N ARG A 370 -26.83 -6.68 12.60
CA ARG A 370 -26.26 -7.19 13.86
C ARG A 370 -25.51 -6.11 14.64
N LEU A 371 -24.94 -5.14 13.96
CA LEU A 371 -24.20 -4.04 14.59
C LEU A 371 -25.12 -2.96 15.18
N GLY A 372 -26.38 -2.84 14.70
CA GLY A 372 -27.38 -1.88 15.17
C GLY A 372 -27.13 -0.44 14.74
N ASP A 373 -28.16 0.43 14.94
CA ASP A 373 -28.14 1.84 14.52
C ASP A 373 -27.26 2.76 15.40
N ASP A 374 -26.79 2.27 16.56
CA ASP A 374 -26.07 3.08 17.55
C ASP A 374 -24.55 3.08 17.40
N TYR A 375 -24.03 2.52 16.32
CA TYR A 375 -22.58 2.45 16.12
C TYR A 375 -22.05 3.69 15.40
N ASP A 376 -21.39 4.56 16.14
CA ASP A 376 -20.64 5.69 15.62
C ASP A 376 -19.14 5.30 15.54
N PRO A 377 -18.52 5.26 14.33
CA PRO A 377 -17.13 4.86 14.20
C PRO A 377 -16.22 5.93 14.78
N PRO A 378 -15.48 5.67 15.87
CA PRO A 378 -14.52 6.65 16.37
C PRO A 378 -13.26 6.69 15.52
N GLY A 379 -12.76 7.89 15.22
CA GLY A 379 -11.41 8.13 14.74
C GLY A 379 -11.27 8.62 13.30
N PRO A 380 -10.05 8.93 12.89
CA PRO A 380 -9.74 9.73 11.70
C PRO A 380 -10.09 9.08 10.35
N PHE A 381 -10.30 7.77 10.30
CA PHE A 381 -10.81 7.09 9.11
C PHE A 381 -12.30 7.36 8.84
N ALA A 382 -13.04 7.94 9.79
CA ALA A 382 -14.41 8.39 9.59
C ALA A 382 -14.53 9.54 8.57
N GLN A 383 -13.42 10.18 8.23
CA GLN A 383 -13.38 11.28 7.25
C GLN A 383 -12.89 10.86 5.85
N MET A 384 -12.55 9.61 5.65
CA MET A 384 -12.20 9.10 4.31
C MET A 384 -13.45 8.56 3.62
N PRO A 385 -14.01 9.27 2.62
CA PRO A 385 -15.16 8.79 1.87
C PRO A 385 -14.74 7.62 0.97
N ASN A 386 -14.75 6.42 1.51
CA ASN A 386 -14.59 5.19 0.74
C ASN A 386 -15.76 4.26 1.09
N PRO A 387 -16.72 4.04 0.19
CA PRO A 387 -17.87 3.19 0.45
C PRO A 387 -17.51 1.75 0.86
N PHE A 388 -16.31 1.28 0.53
CA PHE A 388 -15.84 -0.04 0.96
C PHE A 388 -15.22 -0.05 2.36
N THR A 389 -14.62 1.06 2.82
CA THR A 389 -14.02 1.15 4.16
C THR A 389 -14.95 1.77 5.19
N GLU A 390 -16.00 2.46 4.76
CA GLU A 390 -16.99 3.12 5.62
C GLU A 390 -18.06 2.16 6.14
N SER A 391 -18.38 1.12 5.35
CA SER A 391 -19.35 0.12 5.82
C SER A 391 -18.77 -0.66 7.00
N GLN A 392 -19.41 -0.54 8.14
CA GLN A 392 -19.16 -1.36 9.34
C GLN A 392 -19.24 -2.84 9.00
N ALA A 393 -20.16 -3.18 8.12
CA ALA A 393 -20.39 -4.50 7.61
C ALA A 393 -19.15 -5.06 6.88
N PHE A 394 -18.46 -4.25 6.08
CA PHE A 394 -17.20 -4.68 5.44
C PHE A 394 -16.10 -4.93 6.49
N LYS A 395 -15.97 -4.03 7.48
CA LYS A 395 -14.98 -4.18 8.55
C LYS A 395 -15.23 -5.43 9.41
N GLU A 396 -16.49 -5.70 9.73
CA GLU A 396 -16.87 -6.90 10.48
C GLU A 396 -16.78 -8.17 9.63
N ALA A 397 -17.11 -8.12 8.34
CA ALA A 397 -16.91 -9.24 7.42
C ALA A 397 -15.41 -9.62 7.36
N VAL A 398 -14.53 -8.66 7.20
CA VAL A 398 -13.09 -8.90 7.18
C VAL A 398 -12.61 -9.44 8.53
N ARG A 399 -13.12 -8.95 9.65
CA ARG A 399 -12.83 -9.48 11.00
C ARG A 399 -13.28 -10.94 11.15
N LEU A 400 -14.52 -11.25 10.81
CA LEU A 400 -15.07 -12.60 10.88
C LEU A 400 -14.31 -13.59 9.97
N PHE A 401 -13.90 -13.14 8.79
CA PHE A 401 -13.12 -13.96 7.87
C PHE A 401 -11.66 -14.11 8.33
N SER A 402 -11.06 -13.09 8.92
CA SER A 402 -9.66 -13.16 9.40
C SER A 402 -9.53 -14.13 10.58
N ASP A 403 -10.49 -14.16 11.49
CA ASP A 403 -10.38 -14.95 12.72
C ASP A 403 -10.71 -16.44 12.52
N ARG A 404 -11.49 -16.80 11.52
CA ARG A 404 -11.96 -18.20 11.37
C ARG A 404 -11.54 -18.91 10.09
N THR A 405 -11.31 -18.21 8.99
CA THR A 405 -11.21 -18.87 7.67
C THR A 405 -10.03 -18.42 6.81
N LEU A 406 -9.49 -17.24 7.05
CA LEU A 406 -8.58 -16.57 6.13
C LEU A 406 -7.24 -16.17 6.75
N LYS A 407 -6.68 -16.99 7.65
CA LYS A 407 -5.34 -16.72 8.21
C LYS A 407 -4.27 -16.29 7.18
N PRO A 408 -4.22 -16.83 5.96
CA PRO A 408 -3.26 -16.35 4.94
C PRO A 408 -3.62 -15.01 4.28
N ILE A 409 -4.90 -14.69 4.07
CA ILE A 409 -5.33 -13.35 3.61
C ILE A 409 -5.30 -12.37 4.79
N GLY A 410 -5.58 -12.86 5.99
CA GLY A 410 -5.42 -12.15 7.24
C GLY A 410 -4.02 -11.58 7.42
N SER A 411 -2.96 -12.22 6.91
CA SER A 411 -1.61 -11.67 6.98
C SER A 411 -1.38 -10.42 6.10
N ALA A 412 -2.18 -10.21 5.06
CA ALA A 412 -2.03 -9.06 4.17
C ALA A 412 -2.99 -7.90 4.46
N ILE A 413 -4.24 -8.20 4.84
CA ILE A 413 -5.30 -7.18 5.04
C ILE A 413 -5.71 -7.08 6.52
N ALA A 414 -5.74 -8.19 7.26
CA ALA A 414 -6.11 -8.19 8.67
C ALA A 414 -5.16 -7.42 9.59
N PRO A 415 -3.83 -7.33 9.38
CA PRO A 415 -2.99 -6.47 10.19
C PRO A 415 -3.40 -5.00 10.09
N PHE A 416 -3.67 -4.52 8.88
CA PHE A 416 -4.14 -3.16 8.65
C PHE A 416 -5.50 -2.91 9.31
N LEU A 417 -6.44 -3.86 9.18
CA LEU A 417 -7.79 -3.76 9.75
C LEU A 417 -7.81 -4.07 11.25
N ARG A 418 -7.05 -5.05 11.73
CA ARG A 418 -6.90 -5.36 13.15
C ARG A 418 -6.27 -4.19 13.89
N ASN A 419 -5.19 -3.62 13.37
CA ASN A 419 -4.57 -2.42 13.91
C ASN A 419 -5.52 -1.21 13.94
N THR A 420 -6.45 -1.14 12.99
CA THR A 420 -7.49 -0.11 12.95
C THR A 420 -8.63 -0.40 13.94
N LEU A 421 -8.93 -1.68 14.23
CA LEU A 421 -10.00 -2.11 15.13
C LEU A 421 -9.53 -2.18 16.60
N ASP A 422 -8.32 -2.71 16.87
CA ASP A 422 -7.75 -2.84 18.23
C ASP A 422 -7.48 -1.48 18.87
N LYS A 423 -7.07 -0.48 18.10
CA LYS A 423 -6.94 0.91 18.57
C LYS A 423 -8.26 1.55 19.00
N ARG A 424 -9.38 0.91 18.77
CA ARG A 424 -10.72 1.44 19.02
C ARG A 424 -11.40 0.84 20.26
N GLY A 425 -10.69 0.01 21.05
CA GLY A 425 -11.24 -0.54 22.31
C GLY A 425 -12.44 -1.47 22.10
N LEU A 426 -12.55 -2.13 20.94
CA LEU A 426 -13.54 -3.17 20.74
C LEU A 426 -13.09 -4.43 21.50
N PRO A 427 -13.98 -5.10 22.25
CA PRO A 427 -13.62 -6.31 22.98
C PRO A 427 -13.19 -7.41 22.00
N ASP A 428 -12.26 -8.24 22.47
CA ASP A 428 -11.71 -9.42 21.79
C ASP A 428 -12.76 -10.35 21.18
#